data_8b1664fcde6ada5f1df212b9f843bf89
#
_entry.id   8b1664fcde6ada5f1df212b9f843bf89
#
_cell.length_a   1.000
_cell.length_b   1.000
_cell.length_c   1.000
_cell.angle_alpha   90.00
_cell.angle_beta   90.00
_cell.angle_gamma   90.00
#
_symmetry.space_group_name_H-M   'P 1'
#
loop_
_entity.id
_entity.type
_entity.pdbx_description
1 polymer ?
#
loop_
_entity_poly.entity_id
_entity_poly.type
_entity_poly.pdbx_seq_one_letter_code
_entity_poly.pdbx_strand_id
1 'polypeptide(L)'
;GMKNSKPIHFRFERQDSSIVAKTPNTVVYDRDLDERERNVLAINYRDPAFASFEIKAYNADSTAVLLDMTQFMGPGNSRIDVIPPKSGNFTLKGNRDNGLTFIKQLKAFDNNVSIKVEENYKLSASIMNIFFLQRDAPTTVDVTYSLLLLPEEKMTPRLSDARVGIFNSVKYDINSAAVRARNIYIAHRWRLEPKKLSDYAAGRLVEPKQPIVFYVDPNFPATWQQPIREGVLRWNKAFEKIGFKNAVQVRDFPTAKE
;
A
#
# COMPACT_ATOMS: atom_id res chain seq x y z
N GLY A 1 13.81 8.63 8.09
CA GLY A 1 13.52 8.47 6.68
C GLY A 1 12.44 7.43 6.45
N MET A 2 11.57 7.62 5.47
CA MET A 2 10.58 6.63 5.14
C MET A 2 11.25 5.39 4.55
N LYS A 3 10.94 4.21 5.07
CA LYS A 3 11.30 2.96 4.41
C LYS A 3 10.45 2.83 3.16
N ASN A 4 11.07 2.74 2.01
CA ASN A 4 10.38 2.43 0.76
C ASN A 4 10.09 0.91 0.72
N SER A 5 9.08 0.48 1.48
CA SER A 5 8.63 -0.90 1.49
C SER A 5 7.52 -1.08 0.46
N LYS A 6 7.56 -2.18 -0.28
CA LYS A 6 6.44 -2.54 -1.15
C LYS A 6 5.19 -2.78 -0.29
N PRO A 7 4.02 -2.26 -0.68
CA PRO A 7 2.79 -2.56 0.04
C PRO A 7 2.53 -4.07 0.00
N ILE A 8 2.02 -4.60 1.11
CA ILE A 8 1.61 -6.00 1.20
C ILE A 8 0.14 -6.06 0.84
N HIS A 9 -0.20 -6.73 -0.25
CA HIS A 9 -1.58 -7.00 -0.61
C HIS A 9 -2.00 -8.30 0.05
N PHE A 10 -3.14 -8.30 0.73
CA PHE A 10 -3.71 -9.51 1.29
C PHE A 10 -5.24 -9.44 1.31
N ARG A 11 -5.85 -10.62 1.38
CA ARG A 11 -7.28 -10.78 1.65
C ARG A 11 -7.47 -11.71 2.83
N PHE A 12 -8.52 -11.47 3.58
CA PHE A 12 -8.95 -12.39 4.63
C PHE A 12 -9.92 -13.41 4.07
N GLU A 13 -9.74 -14.66 4.48
CA GLU A 13 -10.63 -15.76 4.13
C GLU A 13 -10.90 -16.58 5.38
N ARG A 14 -12.17 -16.86 5.65
CA ARG A 14 -12.53 -17.68 6.80
C ARG A 14 -12.24 -19.15 6.51
N GLN A 15 -11.57 -19.80 7.45
CA GLN A 15 -11.35 -21.25 7.46
C GLN A 15 -11.71 -21.77 8.86
N ASP A 16 -12.83 -22.44 8.98
CA ASP A 16 -13.37 -22.96 10.23
C ASP A 16 -13.40 -21.92 11.36
N SER A 17 -12.57 -22.08 12.39
CA SER A 17 -12.45 -21.21 13.55
C SER A 17 -11.39 -20.12 13.39
N SER A 18 -10.83 -19.95 12.21
CA SER A 18 -9.73 -19.02 11.95
C SER A 18 -10.02 -18.13 10.75
N ILE A 19 -9.39 -16.97 10.74
CA ILE A 19 -9.29 -16.10 9.57
C ILE A 19 -7.86 -16.19 9.04
N VAL A 20 -7.73 -16.60 7.79
CA VAL A 20 -6.44 -16.73 7.11
C VAL A 20 -6.20 -15.53 6.21
N ALA A 21 -5.07 -14.89 6.38
CA ALA A 21 -4.61 -13.84 5.47
C ALA A 21 -3.82 -14.49 4.32
N LYS A 22 -4.30 -14.29 3.09
CA LYS A 22 -3.70 -14.81 1.86
C LYS A 22 -3.22 -13.67 1.00
N THR A 23 -2.07 -13.85 0.34
CA THR A 23 -1.56 -12.89 -0.64
C THR A 23 -2.16 -13.20 -2.01
N PRO A 24 -3.02 -12.33 -2.58
CA PRO A 24 -3.58 -12.56 -3.91
C PRO A 24 -2.48 -12.63 -4.97
N ASN A 25 -2.63 -13.54 -5.92
CA ASN A 25 -1.75 -13.57 -7.08
C ASN A 25 -2.03 -12.34 -7.96
N THR A 26 -1.13 -11.38 -7.94
CA THR A 26 -1.23 -10.16 -8.75
C THR A 26 -0.32 -10.17 -9.97
N VAL A 27 0.40 -11.26 -10.20
CA VAL A 27 1.43 -11.37 -11.24
C VAL A 27 0.82 -11.68 -12.60
N VAL A 28 -0.25 -12.44 -12.63
CA VAL A 28 -0.94 -12.84 -13.88
C VAL A 28 -1.99 -11.79 -14.25
N TYR A 29 -2.11 -11.54 -15.56
CA TYR A 29 -3.19 -10.75 -16.13
C TYR A 29 -4.36 -11.67 -16.46
N ASP A 30 -5.43 -11.57 -15.68
CA ASP A 30 -6.55 -12.52 -15.66
C ASP A 30 -7.81 -12.03 -16.39
N ARG A 31 -7.72 -10.89 -17.10
CA ARG A 31 -8.90 -10.17 -17.55
C ARG A 31 -9.65 -10.86 -18.70
N ASP A 32 -8.93 -11.48 -19.62
CA ASP A 32 -9.49 -12.04 -20.84
C ASP A 32 -9.38 -13.57 -20.88
N LEU A 33 -9.27 -14.20 -19.69
CA LEU A 33 -9.17 -15.65 -19.56
C LEU A 33 -10.55 -16.31 -19.63
N ASP A 34 -10.61 -17.43 -20.33
CA ASP A 34 -11.78 -18.31 -20.33
C ASP A 34 -11.89 -19.10 -19.01
N GLU A 35 -12.96 -19.87 -18.83
CA GLU A 35 -13.21 -20.65 -17.61
C GLU A 35 -12.13 -21.73 -17.38
N ARG A 36 -11.67 -22.39 -18.44
CA ARG A 36 -10.63 -23.42 -18.38
C ARG A 36 -9.30 -22.81 -17.93
N GLU A 37 -8.93 -21.68 -18.50
CA GLU A 37 -7.71 -20.94 -18.15
C GLU A 37 -7.73 -20.47 -16.70
N ARG A 38 -8.89 -19.96 -16.21
CA ARG A 38 -9.08 -19.60 -14.81
C ARG A 38 -8.93 -20.80 -13.87
N ASN A 39 -9.47 -21.95 -14.23
CA ASN A 39 -9.32 -23.17 -13.45
C ASN A 39 -7.87 -23.65 -13.39
N VAL A 40 -7.14 -23.59 -14.50
CA VAL A 40 -5.70 -23.89 -14.52
C VAL A 40 -4.91 -22.94 -13.64
N LEU A 41 -5.25 -21.64 -13.67
CA LEU A 41 -4.66 -20.66 -12.78
C LEU A 41 -4.93 -20.96 -11.31
N ALA A 42 -6.16 -21.26 -10.96
CA ALA A 42 -6.55 -21.55 -9.57
C ALA A 42 -5.81 -22.76 -8.99
N ILE A 43 -5.44 -23.72 -9.84
CA ILE A 43 -4.67 -24.90 -9.43
C ILE A 43 -3.18 -24.57 -9.27
N ASN A 44 -2.59 -23.90 -10.27
CA ASN A 44 -1.14 -23.68 -10.34
C ASN A 44 -0.64 -22.44 -9.61
N TYR A 45 -1.50 -21.44 -9.42
CA TYR A 45 -1.16 -20.16 -8.80
C TYR A 45 -2.08 -19.86 -7.61
N ARG A 46 -2.05 -20.77 -6.64
CA ARG A 46 -2.82 -20.58 -5.41
C ARG A 46 -2.30 -19.37 -4.63
N ASP A 47 -3.22 -18.63 -4.02
CA ASP A 47 -2.85 -17.54 -3.12
C ASP A 47 -2.20 -18.10 -1.85
N PRO A 48 -0.91 -17.84 -1.61
CA PRO A 48 -0.25 -18.36 -0.42
C PRO A 48 -0.81 -17.71 0.83
N ALA A 49 -1.11 -18.52 1.84
CA ALA A 49 -1.37 -18.05 3.19
C ALA A 49 -0.07 -17.57 3.83
N PHE A 50 -0.12 -16.43 4.52
CA PHE A 50 1.05 -15.90 5.23
C PHE A 50 0.79 -15.62 6.71
N ALA A 51 -0.47 -15.63 7.14
CA ALA A 51 -0.86 -15.53 8.54
C ALA A 51 -2.21 -16.21 8.76
N SER A 52 -2.42 -16.71 9.97
CA SER A 52 -3.70 -17.23 10.43
C SER A 52 -4.01 -16.64 11.80
N PHE A 53 -5.24 -16.22 12.00
CA PHE A 53 -5.73 -15.57 13.21
C PHE A 53 -6.91 -16.35 13.75
N GLU A 54 -6.83 -16.78 14.99
CA GLU A 54 -7.95 -17.40 15.69
C GLU A 54 -9.07 -16.39 15.91
N ILE A 55 -10.32 -16.79 15.64
CA ILE A 55 -11.48 -15.98 15.94
C ILE A 55 -11.72 -16.02 17.47
N LYS A 56 -11.61 -14.88 18.12
CA LYS A 56 -11.79 -14.74 19.57
C LYS A 56 -13.25 -14.51 19.98
N ALA A 57 -13.99 -13.82 19.14
CA ALA A 57 -15.41 -13.52 19.37
C ALA A 57 -16.11 -13.13 18.06
N TYR A 58 -17.42 -13.16 18.11
CA TYR A 58 -18.32 -12.63 17.08
C TYR A 58 -19.13 -11.48 17.66
N ASN A 59 -19.56 -10.54 16.83
CA ASN A 59 -20.60 -9.60 17.19
C ASN A 59 -21.98 -10.30 17.25
N ALA A 60 -23.00 -9.62 17.75
CA ALA A 60 -24.32 -10.21 18.05
C ALA A 60 -25.00 -10.84 16.82
N ASP A 61 -24.80 -10.29 15.62
CA ASP A 61 -25.38 -10.76 14.37
C ASP A 61 -24.41 -11.62 13.53
N SER A 62 -23.24 -11.94 14.05
CA SER A 62 -22.19 -12.74 13.41
C SER A 62 -21.69 -12.20 12.08
N THR A 63 -21.86 -10.90 11.82
CA THR A 63 -21.35 -10.21 10.62
C THR A 63 -19.91 -9.73 10.75
N ALA A 64 -19.38 -9.65 11.99
CA ALA A 64 -18.02 -9.26 12.28
C ALA A 64 -17.37 -10.22 13.27
N VAL A 65 -16.04 -10.29 13.21
CA VAL A 65 -15.22 -11.14 14.08
C VAL A 65 -14.14 -10.31 14.77
N LEU A 66 -13.81 -10.70 15.99
CA LEU A 66 -12.67 -10.18 16.74
C LEU A 66 -11.47 -11.10 16.52
N LEU A 67 -10.35 -10.54 16.07
CA LEU A 67 -9.10 -11.24 15.83
C LEU A 67 -8.00 -10.69 16.74
N ASP A 68 -7.13 -11.59 17.23
CA ASP A 68 -5.90 -11.18 17.86
C ASP A 68 -4.77 -11.13 16.82
N MET A 69 -4.33 -9.91 16.50
CA MET A 69 -3.24 -9.66 15.54
C MET A 69 -1.89 -9.39 16.23
N THR A 70 -1.77 -9.59 17.54
CA THR A 70 -0.55 -9.27 18.30
C THR A 70 0.68 -9.97 17.74
N GLN A 71 0.58 -11.24 17.38
CA GLN A 71 1.69 -11.98 16.78
C GLN A 71 2.05 -11.47 15.38
N PHE A 72 1.08 -11.03 14.61
CA PHE A 72 1.33 -10.49 13.27
C PHE A 72 2.04 -9.15 13.34
N MET A 73 1.60 -8.28 14.25
CA MET A 73 2.25 -7.00 14.54
C MET A 73 3.50 -7.17 15.40
N GLY A 74 3.69 -8.37 15.95
CA GLY A 74 4.79 -8.75 16.81
C GLY A 74 6.13 -8.86 16.06
N PRO A 75 7.21 -9.09 16.80
CA PRO A 75 8.56 -9.22 16.25
C PRO A 75 8.77 -10.53 15.49
N GLY A 76 9.80 -10.52 14.65
CA GLY A 76 10.13 -11.65 13.81
C GLY A 76 9.29 -11.75 12.52
N ASN A 77 8.30 -10.88 12.33
CA ASN A 77 7.63 -10.76 11.06
C ASN A 77 8.45 -9.87 10.11
N SER A 78 9.36 -10.49 9.35
CA SER A 78 10.26 -9.79 8.43
C SER A 78 9.53 -8.99 7.34
N ARG A 79 8.26 -9.25 7.10
CA ARG A 79 7.44 -8.52 6.12
C ARG A 79 7.12 -7.10 6.58
N ILE A 80 6.96 -6.91 7.90
CA ILE A 80 6.64 -5.61 8.49
C ILE A 80 7.83 -4.96 9.22
N ASP A 81 8.96 -5.66 9.38
CA ASP A 81 10.13 -5.10 10.00
C ASP A 81 10.60 -3.82 9.30
N VAL A 82 10.75 -2.76 10.06
CA VAL A 82 11.17 -1.45 9.57
C VAL A 82 12.68 -1.41 9.30
N ILE A 83 13.43 -2.23 10.02
CA ILE A 83 14.87 -2.36 9.88
C ILE A 83 15.17 -3.77 9.33
N PRO A 84 15.04 -3.97 8.01
CA PRO A 84 15.34 -5.26 7.43
C PRO A 84 16.84 -5.54 7.54
N PRO A 85 17.22 -6.79 7.74
CA PRO A 85 18.63 -7.18 7.68
C PRO A 85 19.17 -6.80 6.31
N LYS A 86 20.29 -6.10 6.28
CA LYS A 86 21.02 -5.72 5.08
C LYS A 86 22.35 -6.43 5.09
N SER A 87 22.63 -7.22 4.07
CA SER A 87 23.87 -7.96 3.91
C SER A 87 24.70 -7.38 2.77
N GLY A 88 25.99 -7.64 2.76
CA GLY A 88 26.96 -7.16 1.79
C GLY A 88 28.22 -6.62 2.48
N ASN A 89 28.93 -5.72 1.84
CA ASN A 89 30.10 -5.09 2.45
C ASN A 89 29.75 -4.33 3.72
N PHE A 90 28.54 -3.78 3.79
CA PHE A 90 27.99 -3.18 5.00
C PHE A 90 26.77 -3.98 5.46
N THR A 91 26.89 -4.61 6.63
CA THR A 91 25.81 -5.38 7.24
C THR A 91 25.13 -4.55 8.33
N LEU A 92 23.80 -4.44 8.22
CA LEU A 92 22.94 -3.88 9.27
C LEU A 92 21.99 -4.99 9.74
N LYS A 93 21.95 -5.21 11.04
CA LYS A 93 21.06 -6.18 11.67
C LYS A 93 20.30 -5.51 12.81
N GLY A 94 18.98 -5.52 12.73
CA GLY A 94 18.07 -5.06 13.77
C GLY A 94 17.35 -6.24 14.40
N ASN A 95 17.52 -6.42 15.71
CA ASN A 95 16.70 -7.37 16.48
C ASN A 95 15.67 -6.56 17.26
N ARG A 96 14.38 -6.70 16.90
CA ARG A 96 13.29 -6.02 17.61
C ARG A 96 13.09 -6.64 18.98
N ASP A 97 12.99 -5.81 20.01
CA ASP A 97 12.71 -6.23 21.38
C ASP A 97 11.19 -6.20 21.62
N ASN A 98 10.64 -7.35 21.95
CA ASN A 98 9.19 -7.54 22.10
C ASN A 98 8.65 -6.93 23.38
N GLY A 99 9.41 -7.03 24.45
CA GLY A 99 9.02 -6.52 25.75
C GLY A 99 8.96 -4.98 25.79
N LEU A 100 9.57 -4.34 24.78
CA LEU A 100 9.68 -2.89 24.67
C LEU A 100 8.96 -2.33 23.41
N THR A 101 8.06 -3.08 22.80
CA THR A 101 7.25 -2.62 21.67
C THR A 101 5.85 -2.27 22.14
N PHE A 102 5.40 -1.03 21.90
CA PHE A 102 4.15 -0.51 22.44
C PHE A 102 3.27 0.10 21.34
N ILE A 103 1.99 -0.28 21.32
CA ILE A 103 1.00 0.42 20.50
C ILE A 103 0.68 1.76 21.18
N LYS A 104 1.08 2.86 20.53
CA LYS A 104 0.84 4.23 21.03
C LYS A 104 -0.57 4.72 20.69
N GLN A 105 -1.05 4.42 19.49
CA GLN A 105 -2.32 4.90 19.00
C GLN A 105 -2.90 3.95 17.95
N LEU A 106 -4.20 3.80 17.97
CA LEU A 106 -4.98 3.11 16.95
C LEU A 106 -6.12 4.04 16.53
N LYS A 107 -6.23 4.32 15.23
CA LYS A 107 -7.33 5.07 14.63
C LYS A 107 -7.96 4.22 13.54
N ALA A 108 -9.26 4.03 13.60
CA ALA A 108 -10.05 3.37 12.57
C ALA A 108 -10.92 4.39 11.85
N PHE A 109 -10.96 4.29 10.54
CA PHE A 109 -11.77 5.08 9.62
C PHE A 109 -12.55 4.13 8.71
N ASP A 110 -13.48 4.63 7.92
CA ASP A 110 -14.35 3.81 7.07
C ASP A 110 -13.58 2.85 6.13
N ASN A 111 -12.44 3.26 5.61
CA ASN A 111 -11.68 2.50 4.63
C ASN A 111 -10.20 2.32 4.99
N ASN A 112 -9.77 2.73 6.18
CA ASN A 112 -8.40 2.50 6.63
C ASN A 112 -8.31 2.38 8.16
N VAL A 113 -7.25 1.71 8.61
CA VAL A 113 -6.84 1.66 10.00
C VAL A 113 -5.38 2.13 10.09
N SER A 114 -5.11 3.07 10.98
CA SER A 114 -3.77 3.58 11.27
C SER A 114 -3.34 3.14 12.67
N ILE A 115 -2.22 2.44 12.75
CA ILE A 115 -1.67 1.90 13.99
C ILE A 115 -0.28 2.51 14.20
N LYS A 116 -0.16 3.38 15.20
CA LYS A 116 1.13 3.94 15.59
C LYS A 116 1.77 3.06 16.66
N VAL A 117 2.98 2.60 16.41
CA VAL A 117 3.74 1.71 17.29
C VAL A 117 5.09 2.32 17.58
N GLU A 118 5.51 2.26 18.84
CA GLU A 118 6.90 2.51 19.23
C GLU A 118 7.62 1.17 19.25
N GLU A 119 8.62 1.04 18.40
CA GLU A 119 9.42 -0.18 18.27
C GLU A 119 10.83 0.06 18.76
N ASN A 120 11.31 -0.84 19.61
CA ASN A 120 12.66 -0.82 20.12
C ASN A 120 13.49 -1.94 19.52
N TYR A 121 14.69 -1.60 19.09
CA TYR A 121 15.63 -2.50 18.43
C TYR A 121 16.97 -2.51 19.13
N LYS A 122 17.66 -3.66 19.04
CA LYS A 122 19.12 -3.75 19.24
C LYS A 122 19.75 -3.76 17.85
N LEU A 123 20.44 -2.68 17.48
CA LEU A 123 21.06 -2.51 16.18
C LEU A 123 22.53 -2.91 16.25
N SER A 124 22.95 -3.75 15.29
CA SER A 124 24.35 -4.05 15.08
C SER A 124 24.72 -3.72 13.62
N ALA A 125 25.83 -3.01 13.46
CA ALA A 125 26.38 -2.65 12.16
C ALA A 125 27.82 -3.17 12.04
N SER A 126 28.15 -3.78 10.90
CA SER A 126 29.50 -4.30 10.64
C SER A 126 29.89 -4.11 9.17
N ILE A 127 31.20 -4.07 8.92
CA ILE A 127 31.78 -4.11 7.58
C ILE A 127 32.30 -5.51 7.34
N MET A 128 31.95 -6.12 6.21
CA MET A 128 32.32 -7.47 5.79
C MET A 128 32.02 -8.56 6.86
N ASN A 129 31.08 -8.33 7.77
CA ASN A 129 30.76 -9.17 8.94
C ASN A 129 31.93 -9.40 9.92
N ILE A 130 33.02 -8.69 9.79
CA ILE A 130 34.24 -8.87 10.61
C ILE A 130 34.45 -7.64 11.49
N PHE A 131 34.37 -6.46 10.93
CA PHE A 131 34.61 -5.21 11.64
C PHE A 131 33.29 -4.64 12.14
N PHE A 132 33.03 -4.73 13.44
CA PHE A 132 31.85 -4.16 14.05
C PHE A 132 32.04 -2.66 14.27
N LEU A 133 31.19 -1.85 13.63
CA LEU A 133 31.09 -0.41 13.87
C LEU A 133 30.24 -0.14 15.11
N GLN A 134 29.23 -0.98 15.33
CA GLN A 134 28.30 -0.88 16.43
C GLN A 134 27.77 -2.29 16.78
N ARG A 135 27.58 -2.56 18.08
CA ARG A 135 26.96 -3.80 18.55
C ARG A 135 25.82 -3.47 19.48
N ASP A 136 24.67 -4.10 19.23
CA ASP A 136 23.47 -4.11 20.08
C ASP A 136 23.07 -2.73 20.62
N ALA A 137 23.26 -1.68 19.80
CA ALA A 137 22.87 -0.33 20.15
C ALA A 137 21.34 -0.24 20.34
N PRO A 138 20.87 0.21 21.50
CA PRO A 138 19.44 0.42 21.68
C PRO A 138 18.97 1.55 20.78
N THR A 139 17.90 1.28 20.03
CA THR A 139 17.34 2.25 19.07
C THR A 139 15.83 2.18 19.11
N THR A 140 15.20 3.32 19.34
CA THR A 140 13.73 3.44 19.33
C THR A 140 13.28 4.13 18.06
N VAL A 141 12.23 3.60 17.43
CA VAL A 141 11.61 4.18 16.22
C VAL A 141 10.09 4.21 16.37
N ASP A 142 9.49 5.32 16.00
CA ASP A 142 8.04 5.43 15.83
C ASP A 142 7.66 4.97 14.42
N VAL A 143 6.77 3.99 14.34
CA VAL A 143 6.30 3.40 13.08
C VAL A 143 4.79 3.58 12.98
N THR A 144 4.30 3.96 11.81
CA THR A 144 2.87 3.96 11.52
C THR A 144 2.57 2.90 10.46
N TYR A 145 1.78 1.90 10.85
CA TYR A 145 1.21 0.91 9.95
C TYR A 145 -0.15 1.39 9.46
N SER A 146 -0.34 1.40 8.16
CA SER A 146 -1.63 1.76 7.55
C SER A 146 -2.20 0.56 6.81
N LEU A 147 -3.38 0.12 7.24
CA LEU A 147 -4.17 -0.92 6.56
C LEU A 147 -5.24 -0.19 5.72
N LEU A 148 -5.21 -0.37 4.42
CA LEU A 148 -6.12 0.28 3.48
C LEU A 148 -7.06 -0.76 2.88
N LEU A 149 -8.36 -0.51 2.98
CA LEU A 149 -9.37 -1.29 2.26
C LEU A 149 -9.30 -0.93 0.79
N LEU A 150 -9.05 -1.93 -0.05
CA LEU A 150 -9.04 -1.73 -1.49
C LEU A 150 -10.48 -1.61 -2.03
N PRO A 151 -10.73 -0.76 -3.05
CA PRO A 151 -12.05 -0.62 -3.62
C PRO A 151 -12.50 -1.93 -4.30
N GLU A 152 -13.76 -2.28 -4.15
CA GLU A 152 -14.37 -3.45 -4.80
C GLU A 152 -14.34 -3.29 -6.33
N GLU A 153 -14.75 -2.13 -6.82
CA GLU A 153 -14.67 -1.78 -8.23
C GLU A 153 -13.24 -1.39 -8.62
N LYS A 154 -12.59 -2.27 -9.33
CA LYS A 154 -11.23 -2.03 -9.86
C LYS A 154 -11.27 -1.10 -11.06
N MET A 155 -10.26 -0.24 -11.18
CA MET A 155 -10.05 0.55 -12.40
C MET A 155 -9.81 -0.34 -13.61
N THR A 156 -10.32 0.08 -14.77
CA THR A 156 -9.94 -0.52 -16.05
C THR A 156 -8.43 -0.31 -16.26
N PRO A 157 -7.64 -1.38 -16.41
CA PRO A 157 -6.21 -1.25 -16.65
C PRO A 157 -5.95 -0.55 -17.98
N ARG A 158 -4.90 0.26 -18.01
CA ARG A 158 -4.38 0.88 -19.22
C ARG A 158 -2.99 0.34 -19.48
N LEU A 159 -2.76 -0.15 -20.69
CA LEU A 159 -1.42 -0.58 -21.10
C LEU A 159 -0.49 0.63 -21.14
N SER A 160 0.73 0.44 -20.68
CA SER A 160 1.78 1.45 -20.76
C SER A 160 2.34 1.47 -22.19
N ASP A 161 2.63 2.67 -22.67
CA ASP A 161 3.30 2.89 -23.94
C ASP A 161 4.74 3.33 -23.68
N ALA A 162 5.72 2.66 -24.31
CA ALA A 162 7.14 2.95 -24.13
C ALA A 162 7.54 4.36 -24.58
N ARG A 163 6.72 5.02 -25.40
CA ARG A 163 6.93 6.42 -25.83
C ARG A 163 6.62 7.44 -24.71
N VAL A 164 5.96 6.98 -23.65
CA VAL A 164 5.57 7.84 -22.51
C VAL A 164 6.26 7.30 -21.26
N GLY A 165 7.13 8.09 -20.65
CA GLY A 165 7.79 7.75 -19.39
C GLY A 165 6.80 7.80 -18.23
N ILE A 166 6.19 6.66 -17.91
CA ILE A 166 5.22 6.52 -16.83
C ILE A 166 5.57 5.29 -15.97
N PHE A 167 5.31 5.38 -14.67
CA PHE A 167 5.42 4.21 -13.79
C PHE A 167 4.42 3.13 -14.19
N ASN A 168 4.87 1.87 -14.17
CA ASN A 168 4.04 0.75 -14.54
C ASN A 168 4.29 -0.46 -13.63
N SER A 169 3.36 -1.41 -13.65
CA SER A 169 3.52 -2.75 -13.09
C SER A 169 3.55 -3.75 -14.20
N VAL A 170 4.46 -4.72 -14.10
CA VAL A 170 4.56 -5.83 -15.05
C VAL A 170 3.59 -6.94 -14.62
N LYS A 171 2.87 -7.49 -15.57
CA LYS A 171 2.06 -8.69 -15.42
C LYS A 171 2.35 -9.67 -16.56
N TYR A 172 2.06 -10.94 -16.33
CA TYR A 172 2.18 -11.99 -17.34
C TYR A 172 0.83 -12.25 -17.99
N ASP A 173 0.75 -12.07 -19.29
CA ASP A 173 -0.37 -12.52 -20.12
C ASP A 173 -0.12 -13.99 -20.49
N ILE A 174 -1.02 -14.86 -20.05
CA ILE A 174 -0.94 -16.31 -20.24
C ILE A 174 -2.10 -16.82 -21.09
N ASN A 175 -2.76 -15.94 -21.84
CA ASN A 175 -3.85 -16.30 -22.73
C ASN A 175 -3.43 -17.45 -23.65
N SER A 176 -4.27 -18.47 -23.78
CA SER A 176 -4.02 -19.68 -24.58
C SER A 176 -3.81 -19.41 -26.07
N ALA A 177 -4.31 -18.28 -26.59
CA ALA A 177 -4.04 -17.83 -27.95
C ALA A 177 -2.58 -17.41 -28.17
N ALA A 178 -1.81 -17.17 -27.09
CA ALA A 178 -0.40 -16.84 -27.17
C ALA A 178 0.45 -18.11 -27.12
N VAL A 179 1.40 -18.24 -28.06
CA VAL A 179 2.34 -19.38 -28.11
C VAL A 179 3.21 -19.48 -26.85
N ARG A 180 3.35 -18.38 -26.12
CA ARG A 180 4.10 -18.27 -24.85
C ARG A 180 3.61 -17.10 -24.02
N ALA A 181 3.78 -17.18 -22.70
CA ALA A 181 3.53 -16.07 -21.81
C ALA A 181 4.36 -14.83 -22.22
N ARG A 182 3.73 -13.67 -22.20
CA ARG A 182 4.37 -12.39 -22.52
C ARG A 182 4.18 -11.38 -21.40
N ASN A 183 5.14 -10.49 -21.26
CA ASN A 183 5.01 -9.38 -20.33
C ASN A 183 4.07 -8.33 -20.90
N ILE A 184 3.15 -7.86 -20.08
CA ILE A 184 2.38 -6.66 -20.32
C ILE A 184 2.65 -5.65 -19.21
N TYR A 185 2.60 -4.38 -19.55
CA TYR A 185 2.93 -3.28 -18.68
C TYR A 185 1.68 -2.45 -18.42
N ILE A 186 1.24 -2.38 -17.17
CA ILE A 186 0.05 -1.64 -16.76
C ILE A 186 0.48 -0.29 -16.20
N ALA A 187 0.05 0.80 -16.83
CA ALA A 187 0.36 2.15 -16.44
C ALA A 187 -0.29 2.52 -15.09
N HIS A 188 0.49 3.13 -14.19
CA HIS A 188 -0.04 3.70 -12.96
C HIS A 188 -0.67 5.06 -13.25
N ARG A 189 -1.88 5.27 -12.77
CA ARG A 189 -2.62 6.52 -12.95
C ARG A 189 -3.57 6.78 -11.79
N TRP A 190 -3.90 8.03 -11.59
CA TRP A 190 -4.94 8.43 -10.65
C TRP A 190 -6.31 7.97 -11.13
N ARG A 191 -7.20 7.61 -10.19
CA ARG A 191 -8.59 7.32 -10.46
C ARG A 191 -9.36 8.64 -10.53
N LEU A 192 -9.55 9.16 -11.72
CA LEU A 192 -10.34 10.35 -11.95
C LEU A 192 -11.63 9.97 -12.68
N GLU A 193 -12.74 10.08 -11.97
CA GLU A 193 -14.09 9.88 -12.50
C GLU A 193 -14.86 11.20 -12.42
N PRO A 194 -15.52 11.64 -13.49
CA PRO A 194 -16.23 12.89 -13.48
C PRO A 194 -17.47 12.84 -12.56
N LYS A 195 -17.73 13.89 -11.79
CA LYS A 195 -18.97 14.04 -11.01
C LYS A 195 -20.20 14.02 -11.90
N LYS A 196 -20.11 14.67 -13.08
CA LYS A 196 -21.18 14.75 -14.09
C LYS A 196 -20.66 14.22 -15.41
N LEU A 197 -21.01 12.96 -15.71
CA LEU A 197 -20.56 12.29 -16.91
C LEU A 197 -21.08 12.96 -18.20
N SER A 198 -22.33 13.47 -18.20
CA SER A 198 -22.93 14.19 -19.34
C SER A 198 -22.16 15.47 -19.70
N ASP A 199 -21.74 16.23 -18.68
CA ASP A 199 -20.98 17.45 -18.89
C ASP A 199 -19.58 17.15 -19.43
N TYR A 200 -18.95 16.10 -18.87
CA TYR A 200 -17.65 15.63 -19.34
C TYR A 200 -17.70 15.16 -20.80
N ALA A 201 -18.72 14.36 -21.15
CA ALA A 201 -18.93 13.88 -22.52
C ALA A 201 -19.20 15.04 -23.51
N ALA A 202 -19.79 16.13 -23.03
CA ALA A 202 -20.02 17.36 -23.82
C ALA A 202 -18.78 18.28 -23.89
N GLY A 203 -17.60 17.82 -23.41
CA GLY A 203 -16.36 18.61 -23.44
C GLY A 203 -16.27 19.74 -22.41
N ARG A 204 -17.18 19.80 -21.43
CA ARG A 204 -17.14 20.78 -20.36
C ARG A 204 -16.19 20.36 -19.24
N LEU A 205 -15.51 21.31 -18.63
CA LEU A 205 -14.69 21.08 -17.46
C LEU A 205 -15.56 20.65 -16.25
N VAL A 206 -15.26 19.50 -15.67
CA VAL A 206 -15.96 18.94 -14.51
C VAL A 206 -15.02 18.70 -13.34
N GLU A 207 -15.53 18.70 -12.13
CA GLU A 207 -14.77 18.21 -10.98
C GLU A 207 -14.75 16.67 -10.95
N PRO A 208 -13.68 16.05 -10.47
CA PRO A 208 -13.66 14.61 -10.20
C PRO A 208 -14.55 14.30 -8.99
N LYS A 209 -15.10 13.08 -8.94
CA LYS A 209 -15.82 12.56 -7.76
C LYS A 209 -14.93 12.60 -6.51
N GLN A 210 -13.66 12.21 -6.67
CA GLN A 210 -12.64 12.28 -5.64
C GLN A 210 -11.43 13.06 -6.18
N PRO A 211 -11.11 14.22 -5.60
CA PRO A 211 -9.91 14.96 -5.96
C PRO A 211 -8.66 14.31 -5.43
N ILE A 212 -7.54 14.59 -6.04
CA ILE A 212 -6.21 14.25 -5.55
C ILE A 212 -5.83 15.28 -4.50
N VAL A 213 -5.83 14.88 -3.22
CA VAL A 213 -5.56 15.79 -2.11
C VAL A 213 -4.15 15.58 -1.59
N PHE A 214 -3.39 16.68 -1.51
CA PHE A 214 -2.10 16.73 -0.85
C PHE A 214 -2.22 17.53 0.45
N TYR A 215 -1.63 17.03 1.51
CA TYR A 215 -1.51 17.73 2.78
C TYR A 215 -0.11 18.30 2.92
N VAL A 216 0.01 19.59 3.24
CA VAL A 216 1.29 20.23 3.49
C VAL A 216 1.63 20.06 4.97
N ASP A 217 2.80 19.44 5.25
CA ASP A 217 3.26 19.22 6.60
C ASP A 217 3.57 20.57 7.28
N PRO A 218 2.99 20.86 8.46
CA PRO A 218 3.23 22.11 9.20
C PRO A 218 4.68 22.26 9.66
N ASN A 219 5.48 21.19 9.69
CA ASN A 219 6.90 21.24 10.02
C ASN A 219 7.77 21.83 8.90
N PHE A 220 7.25 22.04 7.69
CA PHE A 220 7.96 22.80 6.68
C PHE A 220 8.14 24.27 7.16
N PRO A 221 9.33 24.88 6.95
CA PRO A 221 9.51 26.29 7.23
C PRO A 221 8.43 27.15 6.54
N ALA A 222 7.91 28.15 7.23
CA ALA A 222 6.79 28.99 6.74
C ALA A 222 7.05 29.57 5.34
N THR A 223 8.30 29.91 5.04
CA THR A 223 8.74 30.43 3.72
C THR A 223 8.54 29.43 2.59
N TRP A 224 8.49 28.11 2.85
CA TRP A 224 8.32 27.07 1.85
C TRP A 224 6.89 26.58 1.69
N GLN A 225 6.04 26.79 2.71
CA GLN A 225 4.67 26.27 2.68
C GLN A 225 3.87 26.78 1.49
N GLN A 226 3.92 28.10 1.23
CA GLN A 226 3.18 28.72 0.14
C GLN A 226 3.72 28.31 -1.23
N PRO A 227 5.04 28.36 -1.53
CA PRO A 227 5.60 27.84 -2.78
C PRO A 227 5.25 26.36 -3.05
N ILE A 228 5.25 25.50 -2.02
CA ILE A 228 4.87 24.09 -2.15
C ILE A 228 3.40 24.00 -2.60
N ARG A 229 2.47 24.72 -1.94
CA ARG A 229 1.05 24.75 -2.30
C ARG A 229 0.85 25.16 -3.76
N GLU A 230 1.46 26.26 -4.15
CA GLU A 230 1.35 26.77 -5.53
C GLU A 230 1.93 25.79 -6.54
N GLY A 231 3.09 25.19 -6.24
CA GLY A 231 3.73 24.19 -7.09
C GLY A 231 2.83 22.97 -7.33
N VAL A 232 2.18 22.47 -6.28
CA VAL A 232 1.25 21.33 -6.36
C VAL A 232 -0.01 21.73 -7.16
N LEU A 233 -0.59 22.89 -6.89
CA LEU A 233 -1.80 23.35 -7.57
C LEU A 233 -1.61 23.61 -9.07
N ARG A 234 -0.39 23.88 -9.53
CA ARG A 234 -0.07 24.05 -10.97
C ARG A 234 -0.43 22.82 -11.81
N TRP A 235 -0.47 21.64 -11.22
CA TRP A 235 -0.90 20.42 -11.91
C TRP A 235 -2.34 20.49 -12.42
N ASN A 236 -3.21 21.32 -11.83
CA ASN A 236 -4.56 21.51 -12.35
C ASN A 236 -4.59 21.92 -13.82
N LYS A 237 -3.61 22.71 -14.29
CA LYS A 237 -3.51 23.08 -15.73
C LYS A 237 -3.38 21.85 -16.65
N ALA A 238 -2.70 20.78 -16.18
CA ALA A 238 -2.58 19.53 -16.95
C ALA A 238 -3.91 18.76 -16.93
N PHE A 239 -4.58 18.71 -15.77
CA PHE A 239 -5.87 18.03 -15.64
C PHE A 239 -7.01 18.74 -16.37
N GLU A 240 -6.98 20.08 -16.48
CA GLU A 240 -7.93 20.85 -17.26
C GLU A 240 -7.88 20.48 -18.75
N LYS A 241 -6.68 20.19 -19.28
CA LYS A 241 -6.53 19.73 -20.67
C LYS A 241 -7.23 18.39 -20.97
N ILE A 242 -7.49 17.61 -19.95
CA ILE A 242 -8.21 16.33 -20.05
C ILE A 242 -9.63 16.40 -19.48
N GLY A 243 -10.15 17.63 -19.27
CA GLY A 243 -11.54 17.88 -18.90
C GLY A 243 -11.83 17.96 -17.40
N PHE A 244 -10.81 17.97 -16.51
CA PHE A 244 -11.03 18.04 -15.07
C PHE A 244 -10.54 19.37 -14.48
N LYS A 245 -11.43 20.12 -13.82
CA LYS A 245 -11.08 21.26 -12.98
C LYS A 245 -10.99 20.85 -11.51
N ASN A 246 -10.18 21.54 -10.72
CA ASN A 246 -9.99 21.28 -9.29
C ASN A 246 -9.62 19.81 -8.98
N ALA A 247 -8.93 19.14 -9.92
CA ALA A 247 -8.52 17.74 -9.77
C ALA A 247 -7.50 17.57 -8.65
N VAL A 248 -6.62 18.54 -8.47
CA VAL A 248 -5.61 18.57 -7.41
C VAL A 248 -5.98 19.62 -6.38
N GLN A 249 -5.99 19.25 -5.11
CA GLN A 249 -6.26 20.13 -3.98
C GLN A 249 -5.11 20.07 -2.99
N VAL A 250 -4.87 21.17 -2.30
CA VAL A 250 -3.90 21.24 -1.20
C VAL A 250 -4.63 21.65 0.06
N ARG A 251 -4.40 20.91 1.13
CA ARG A 251 -5.04 21.12 2.45
C ARG A 251 -3.99 21.16 3.55
N ASP A 252 -4.37 21.70 4.69
CA ASP A 252 -3.61 21.58 5.92
C ASP A 252 -3.82 20.20 6.52
N PHE A 253 -2.84 19.73 7.30
CA PHE A 253 -3.04 18.50 8.08
C PHE A 253 -4.24 18.69 9.01
N PRO A 254 -5.09 17.65 9.10
CA PRO A 254 -6.20 17.69 10.05
C PRO A 254 -5.67 17.88 11.47
N THR A 255 -6.34 18.71 12.24
CA THR A 255 -6.04 18.88 13.65
C THR A 255 -6.45 17.63 14.43
N ALA A 256 -5.87 17.43 15.64
CA ALA A 256 -6.14 16.24 16.46
C ALA A 256 -7.62 16.07 16.87
N LYS A 257 -8.48 17.01 16.52
CA LYS A 257 -9.93 17.00 16.78
C LYS A 257 -10.77 16.55 15.57
N GLU A 258 -10.18 16.39 14.43
CA GLU A 258 -10.77 15.85 13.19
C GLU A 258 -10.23 14.46 12.91
#